data_ff3837dc0ae7a91bd0de228e0f8d7582
#
_entry.id   ff3837dc0ae7a91bd0de228e0f8d7582
#
_cell.length_a   1.000
_cell.length_b   1.000
_cell.length_c   1.000
_cell.angle_alpha   90.00
_cell.angle_beta   90.00
_cell.angle_gamma   90.00
#
_symmetry.space_group_name_H-M   'P 1'
#
loop_
_entity.id
_entity.type
_entity.pdbx_description
1 polymer ?
#
loop_
_entity_poly.entity_id
_entity_poly.type
_entity_poly.pdbx_seq_one_letter_code
_entity_poly.pdbx_strand_id
1 'polypeptide(L)'
;MKNIHNSIICMALTACFSGTVNAQNNVIKSDNIASLQIIAGNNWLSLPIIKLNGTDQINVSFDDLTHQYRRYAYKLEHCEADWTVSDGLFESDYCEGFADGNTIEDVEESINTNTLYTHYKFSIPNERCKPKISGNYRLAVYDENEGDTVFTACFMIVDPLVNVSMSVTSNTDIDTNKSHQQVGMAINYPSIRITNPSQEIKTVILQNGDWHNARCNVPSQYQTIDGMKWEHNKALIFDGGNEYHKFEIL
;
A
#
# COMPACT_ATOMS: atom_id res chain seq x y z
N MET A 1 61.91 3.20 32.06
CA MET A 1 60.57 3.85 32.10
C MET A 1 59.96 3.72 30.72
N LYS A 2 59.00 2.78 30.55
CA LYS A 2 58.32 2.51 29.29
C LYS A 2 56.99 3.25 29.25
N ASN A 3 56.80 4.15 28.32
CA ASN A 3 55.54 4.81 28.07
C ASN A 3 54.64 3.90 27.25
N ILE A 4 53.52 3.52 27.85
CA ILE A 4 52.45 2.78 27.18
C ILE A 4 51.50 3.81 26.60
N HIS A 5 51.41 3.91 25.27
CA HIS A 5 50.41 4.67 24.56
C HIS A 5 49.14 3.85 24.49
N ASN A 6 48.14 4.25 25.25
CA ASN A 6 46.74 3.73 25.08
C ASN A 6 46.11 4.36 23.85
N SER A 7 46.03 3.59 22.78
CA SER A 7 45.19 3.94 21.63
C SER A 7 43.73 3.53 21.93
N ILE A 8 42.90 4.51 22.18
CA ILE A 8 41.45 4.34 22.27
C ILE A 8 40.91 4.25 20.83
N ILE A 9 40.56 3.05 20.40
CA ILE A 9 39.83 2.82 19.15
C ILE A 9 38.37 3.16 19.41
N CYS A 10 37.94 4.33 18.93
CA CYS A 10 36.54 4.73 18.93
C CYS A 10 35.83 3.99 17.81
N MET A 11 35.17 2.88 18.15
CA MET A 11 34.35 2.10 17.21
C MET A 11 33.01 2.83 17.05
N ALA A 12 32.88 3.65 16.01
CA ALA A 12 31.59 4.26 15.66
C ALA A 12 30.66 3.16 15.15
N LEU A 13 29.74 2.74 16.00
CA LEU A 13 28.62 1.90 15.61
C LEU A 13 27.69 2.75 14.74
N THR A 14 27.83 2.64 13.42
CA THR A 14 26.83 3.17 12.48
C THR A 14 25.61 2.27 12.56
N ALA A 15 24.65 2.61 13.41
CA ALA A 15 23.35 1.97 13.41
C ALA A 15 22.65 2.35 12.08
N CYS A 16 22.71 1.45 11.11
CA CYS A 16 21.80 1.52 9.97
C CYS A 16 20.39 1.30 10.52
N PHE A 17 19.65 2.39 10.72
CA PHE A 17 18.20 2.33 10.83
C PHE A 17 17.66 1.87 9.47
N SER A 18 17.56 0.57 9.28
CA SER A 18 16.68 -0.01 8.30
C SER A 18 15.26 0.25 8.79
N GLY A 19 14.69 1.39 8.40
CA GLY A 19 13.26 1.63 8.59
C GLY A 19 12.53 0.47 7.93
N THR A 20 11.84 -0.33 8.72
CA THR A 20 10.93 -1.34 8.21
C THR A 20 9.84 -0.59 7.47
N VAL A 21 9.88 -0.63 6.13
CA VAL A 21 8.74 -0.19 5.34
C VAL A 21 7.61 -1.16 5.65
N ASN A 22 6.58 -0.68 6.31
CA ASN A 22 5.37 -1.47 6.47
C ASN A 22 4.82 -1.70 5.06
N ALA A 23 4.76 -2.96 4.64
CA ALA A 23 4.18 -3.32 3.37
C ALA A 23 2.66 -3.06 3.41
N GLN A 24 2.08 -2.77 2.24
CA GLN A 24 0.62 -2.81 2.09
C GLN A 24 0.15 -4.25 2.33
N ASN A 25 -0.31 -4.54 3.54
CA ASN A 25 -0.75 -5.87 3.90
C ASN A 25 -2.19 -5.86 4.39
N ASN A 26 -3.00 -6.71 3.76
CA ASN A 26 -4.27 -7.10 4.32
C ASN A 26 -4.02 -8.19 5.35
N VAL A 27 -4.52 -8.00 6.56
CA VAL A 27 -4.28 -8.92 7.68
C VAL A 27 -5.61 -9.39 8.24
N ILE A 28 -5.92 -10.66 8.09
CA ILE A 28 -7.04 -11.31 8.76
C ILE A 28 -6.61 -11.67 10.17
N LYS A 29 -7.38 -11.24 11.16
CA LYS A 29 -7.10 -11.44 12.59
C LYS A 29 -8.01 -12.46 13.26
N SER A 30 -9.16 -12.72 12.65
CA SER A 30 -10.14 -13.72 13.14
C SER A 30 -10.12 -14.95 12.24
N ASP A 31 -10.03 -16.13 12.83
CA ASP A 31 -10.07 -17.41 12.12
C ASP A 31 -11.40 -17.68 11.41
N ASN A 32 -12.46 -16.95 11.79
CA ASN A 32 -13.78 -17.07 11.18
C ASN A 32 -13.92 -16.26 9.90
N ILE A 33 -12.97 -15.41 9.57
CA ILE A 33 -13.02 -14.56 8.35
C ILE A 33 -12.25 -15.22 7.22
N ALA A 34 -12.90 -15.34 6.07
CA ALA A 34 -12.35 -15.91 4.86
C ALA A 34 -12.67 -15.04 3.63
N SER A 35 -12.11 -15.40 2.49
CA SER A 35 -12.39 -14.82 1.15
C SER A 35 -12.26 -13.29 1.10
N LEU A 36 -11.41 -12.69 1.93
CA LEU A 36 -11.24 -11.23 1.96
C LEU A 36 -10.77 -10.73 0.59
N GLN A 37 -11.55 -9.82 -0.01
CA GLN A 37 -11.23 -9.16 -1.27
C GLN A 37 -11.33 -7.64 -1.10
N ILE A 38 -10.35 -6.94 -1.65
CA ILE A 38 -10.32 -5.48 -1.74
C ILE A 38 -9.91 -5.12 -3.16
N ILE A 39 -10.85 -4.62 -3.94
CA ILE A 39 -10.65 -4.34 -5.37
C ILE A 39 -11.11 -2.91 -5.72
N ALA A 40 -10.49 -2.32 -6.72
CA ALA A 40 -10.94 -1.06 -7.30
C ALA A 40 -11.92 -1.33 -8.46
N GLY A 41 -13.10 -0.73 -8.40
CA GLY A 41 -14.15 -0.95 -9.41
C GLY A 41 -14.57 -2.42 -9.49
N ASN A 42 -14.78 -2.91 -10.71
CA ASN A 42 -15.28 -4.28 -10.96
C ASN A 42 -14.20 -5.25 -11.45
N ASN A 43 -12.93 -4.85 -11.45
CA ASN A 43 -11.85 -5.69 -11.93
C ASN A 43 -11.13 -6.34 -10.74
N TRP A 44 -11.35 -7.63 -10.53
CA TRP A 44 -10.76 -8.40 -9.42
C TRP A 44 -9.23 -8.52 -9.46
N LEU A 45 -8.59 -8.22 -10.59
CA LEU A 45 -7.13 -8.17 -10.76
C LEU A 45 -6.57 -6.75 -10.52
N SER A 46 -7.41 -5.73 -10.37
CA SER A 46 -6.93 -4.38 -10.15
C SER A 46 -6.35 -4.22 -8.75
N LEU A 47 -5.27 -3.45 -8.68
CA LEU A 47 -4.80 -2.98 -7.38
C LEU A 47 -5.88 -2.11 -6.73
N PRO A 48 -6.00 -2.10 -5.40
CA PRO A 48 -6.99 -1.30 -4.69
C PRO A 48 -6.59 0.19 -4.68
N ILE A 49 -6.59 0.79 -5.86
CA ILE A 49 -6.20 2.19 -6.08
C ILE A 49 -7.32 2.87 -6.87
N ILE A 50 -7.87 3.91 -6.30
CA ILE A 50 -8.88 4.75 -6.97
C ILE A 50 -8.44 6.20 -7.06
N LYS A 51 -9.05 6.94 -7.98
CA LYS A 51 -8.80 8.37 -8.15
C LYS A 51 -9.66 9.19 -7.19
N LEU A 52 -9.05 10.19 -6.55
CA LEU A 52 -9.77 11.16 -5.72
C LEU A 52 -10.84 11.88 -6.56
N ASN A 53 -12.06 11.97 -6.03
CA ASN A 53 -13.22 12.50 -6.73
C ASN A 53 -13.54 11.79 -8.07
N GLY A 54 -13.03 10.57 -8.26
CA GLY A 54 -13.39 9.72 -9.40
C GLY A 54 -14.73 9.02 -9.21
N THR A 55 -15.11 8.21 -10.18
CA THR A 55 -16.34 7.40 -10.17
C THR A 55 -16.16 6.02 -9.59
N ASP A 56 -14.91 5.56 -9.49
CA ASP A 56 -14.60 4.23 -9.01
C ASP A 56 -14.65 4.17 -7.48
N GLN A 57 -14.99 3.00 -6.97
CA GLN A 57 -15.06 2.71 -5.55
C GLN A 57 -14.10 1.55 -5.21
N ILE A 58 -13.61 1.54 -3.99
CA ILE A 58 -12.99 0.36 -3.39
C ILE A 58 -14.12 -0.54 -2.91
N ASN A 59 -14.23 -1.72 -3.48
CA ASN A 59 -15.18 -2.74 -3.08
C ASN A 59 -14.49 -3.72 -2.13
N VAL A 60 -15.07 -3.90 -0.97
CA VAL A 60 -14.61 -4.81 0.07
C VAL A 60 -15.64 -5.88 0.27
N SER A 61 -15.22 -7.14 0.24
CA SER A 61 -16.08 -8.27 0.56
C SER A 61 -15.32 -9.32 1.37
N PHE A 62 -16.04 -10.04 2.21
CA PHE A 62 -15.50 -11.11 3.03
C PHE A 62 -16.61 -12.08 3.47
N ASP A 63 -16.21 -13.27 3.87
CA ASP A 63 -17.10 -14.33 4.36
C ASP A 63 -16.85 -14.55 5.85
N ASP A 64 -17.94 -14.59 6.64
CA ASP A 64 -17.93 -15.06 8.02
C ASP A 64 -18.37 -16.54 8.05
N LEU A 65 -17.46 -17.42 8.44
CA LEU A 65 -17.66 -18.87 8.47
C LEU A 65 -18.53 -19.35 9.65
N THR A 66 -18.94 -18.46 10.54
CA THR A 66 -19.87 -18.83 11.63
C THR A 66 -21.30 -19.03 11.14
N HIS A 67 -21.62 -18.57 9.92
CA HIS A 67 -22.97 -18.60 9.33
C HIS A 67 -24.04 -17.96 10.25
N GLN A 68 -23.63 -16.91 10.95
CA GLN A 68 -24.51 -16.11 11.80
C GLN A 68 -24.44 -14.66 11.37
N TYR A 69 -25.56 -13.96 11.41
CA TYR A 69 -25.55 -12.53 11.24
C TYR A 69 -24.82 -11.88 12.41
N ARG A 70 -23.71 -11.20 12.11
CA ARG A 70 -22.97 -10.36 13.06
C ARG A 70 -22.99 -8.91 12.58
N ARG A 71 -23.02 -7.98 13.53
CA ARG A 71 -22.93 -6.58 13.19
C ARG A 71 -21.46 -6.19 13.10
N TYR A 72 -20.97 -6.10 11.86
CA TYR A 72 -19.67 -5.56 11.57
C TYR A 72 -19.75 -4.08 11.24
N ALA A 73 -18.78 -3.32 11.73
CA ALA A 73 -18.57 -1.94 11.34
C ALA A 73 -17.12 -1.74 10.88
N TYR A 74 -16.89 -0.64 10.19
CA TYR A 74 -15.54 -0.31 9.76
C TYR A 74 -15.12 1.07 10.24
N LYS A 75 -13.80 1.18 10.41
CA LYS A 75 -13.05 2.40 10.66
C LYS A 75 -12.09 2.64 9.52
N LEU A 76 -12.02 3.88 9.04
CA LEU A 76 -11.09 4.36 8.03
C LEU A 76 -10.05 5.27 8.67
N GLU A 77 -8.77 5.04 8.38
CA GLU A 77 -7.66 5.84 8.87
C GLU A 77 -6.77 6.27 7.70
N HIS A 78 -6.40 7.54 7.66
CA HIS A 78 -5.40 8.03 6.71
C HIS A 78 -3.99 7.66 7.18
N CYS A 79 -3.13 7.25 6.25
CA CYS A 79 -1.77 6.82 6.54
C CYS A 79 -0.74 7.58 5.71
N GLU A 80 0.45 7.69 6.28
CA GLU A 80 1.65 8.21 5.61
C GLU A 80 2.18 7.24 4.54
N ALA A 81 3.23 7.65 3.81
CA ALA A 81 3.84 6.84 2.76
C ALA A 81 4.39 5.48 3.24
N ASP A 82 4.67 5.34 4.53
CA ASP A 82 5.15 4.11 5.17
C ASP A 82 4.03 3.31 5.85
N TRP A 83 2.77 3.65 5.59
CA TRP A 83 1.57 3.03 6.17
C TRP A 83 1.39 3.23 7.69
N THR A 84 2.15 4.11 8.32
CA THR A 84 1.82 4.58 9.68
C THR A 84 0.61 5.50 9.62
N VAL A 85 -0.24 5.45 10.65
CA VAL A 85 -1.39 6.37 10.73
C VAL A 85 -0.88 7.79 10.81
N SER A 86 -1.47 8.69 10.03
CA SER A 86 -1.04 10.10 9.97
C SER A 86 -1.34 10.80 11.30
N ASP A 87 -0.28 11.32 11.90
CA ASP A 87 -0.39 12.15 13.11
C ASP A 87 -0.84 13.56 12.74
N GLY A 88 -1.71 14.12 13.59
CA GLY A 88 -2.15 15.52 13.44
C GLY A 88 -3.29 15.76 12.45
N LEU A 89 -3.84 14.72 11.82
CA LEU A 89 -5.07 14.79 11.03
C LEU A 89 -6.27 14.38 11.88
N PHE A 90 -7.29 15.24 11.94
CA PHE A 90 -8.58 14.87 12.48
C PHE A 90 -9.39 14.09 11.42
N GLU A 91 -10.34 13.27 11.86
CA GLU A 91 -11.21 12.52 10.95
C GLU A 91 -11.91 13.43 9.92
N SER A 92 -12.35 14.60 10.34
CA SER A 92 -12.96 15.60 9.48
C SER A 92 -12.03 16.18 8.40
N ASP A 93 -10.72 16.03 8.53
CA ASP A 93 -9.76 16.54 7.55
C ASP A 93 -9.66 15.61 6.35
N TYR A 94 -9.72 14.30 6.57
CA TYR A 94 -9.57 13.29 5.51
C TYR A 94 -10.86 12.56 5.12
N CYS A 95 -11.95 12.68 5.90
CA CYS A 95 -13.22 12.03 5.60
C CYS A 95 -14.39 13.02 5.74
N GLU A 96 -15.28 13.04 4.75
CA GLU A 96 -16.61 13.63 4.84
C GLU A 96 -17.57 12.56 5.32
N GLY A 97 -18.33 12.86 6.37
CA GLY A 97 -19.20 11.92 7.05
C GLY A 97 -18.49 11.29 8.26
N PHE A 98 -18.56 9.99 8.39
CA PHE A 98 -18.02 9.25 9.53
C PHE A 98 -16.85 8.39 9.10
N ALA A 99 -15.69 8.57 9.70
CA ALA A 99 -14.53 7.70 9.48
C ALA A 99 -14.61 6.42 10.30
N ASP A 100 -15.42 6.39 11.36
CA ASP A 100 -15.59 5.24 12.26
C ASP A 100 -17.08 4.98 12.54
N GLY A 101 -17.43 3.75 12.92
CA GLY A 101 -18.79 3.35 13.30
C GLY A 101 -19.73 3.13 12.11
N ASN A 102 -19.21 2.90 10.93
CA ASN A 102 -20.04 2.61 9.75
C ASN A 102 -20.42 1.13 9.70
N THR A 103 -21.64 0.80 10.13
CA THR A 103 -22.17 -0.57 10.07
C THR A 103 -22.27 -1.08 8.63
N ILE A 104 -21.88 -2.33 8.39
CA ILE A 104 -21.98 -3.04 7.11
C ILE A 104 -23.37 -3.64 7.02
N GLU A 105 -24.19 -3.15 6.07
CA GLU A 105 -25.61 -3.51 5.94
C GLU A 105 -25.88 -4.50 4.81
N ASP A 106 -24.97 -4.65 3.84
CA ASP A 106 -25.13 -5.55 2.71
C ASP A 106 -24.61 -6.95 3.10
N VAL A 107 -25.54 -7.85 3.40
CA VAL A 107 -25.29 -9.15 4.00
C VAL A 107 -26.13 -10.21 3.31
N GLU A 108 -25.50 -11.32 2.92
CA GLU A 108 -26.14 -12.46 2.27
C GLU A 108 -25.70 -13.77 2.93
N GLU A 109 -26.64 -14.62 3.31
CA GLU A 109 -26.35 -15.96 3.83
C GLU A 109 -26.19 -16.96 2.69
N SER A 110 -25.21 -17.85 2.80
CA SER A 110 -25.01 -18.94 1.83
C SER A 110 -26.15 -19.96 1.90
N ILE A 111 -26.55 -20.45 0.73
CA ILE A 111 -27.64 -21.46 0.62
C ILE A 111 -27.09 -22.65 -0.15
N ASN A 112 -27.30 -23.88 0.40
CA ASN A 112 -26.93 -25.15 -0.23
C ASN A 112 -25.43 -25.28 -0.56
N THR A 113 -24.55 -24.69 0.25
CA THR A 113 -23.12 -24.84 0.16
C THR A 113 -22.56 -25.87 1.12
N ASN A 114 -21.42 -26.50 0.78
CA ASN A 114 -20.78 -27.49 1.67
C ASN A 114 -20.25 -26.86 2.96
N THR A 115 -19.74 -25.61 2.85
CA THR A 115 -19.36 -24.79 3.98
C THR A 115 -20.36 -23.64 4.06
N LEU A 116 -21.01 -23.49 5.19
CA LEU A 116 -21.92 -22.39 5.43
C LEU A 116 -21.16 -21.14 5.79
N TYR A 117 -21.57 -19.99 5.26
CA TYR A 117 -20.97 -18.68 5.54
C TYR A 117 -21.99 -17.57 5.40
N THR A 118 -21.70 -16.43 5.98
CA THR A 118 -22.43 -15.18 5.76
C THR A 118 -21.50 -14.24 4.99
N HIS A 119 -21.93 -13.79 3.82
CA HIS A 119 -21.18 -12.88 2.95
C HIS A 119 -21.51 -11.44 3.28
N TYR A 120 -20.47 -10.61 3.45
CA TYR A 120 -20.57 -9.18 3.70
C TYR A 120 -19.88 -8.40 2.59
N LYS A 121 -20.49 -7.31 2.16
CA LYS A 121 -19.90 -6.41 1.17
C LYS A 121 -20.23 -4.93 1.45
N PHE A 122 -19.33 -4.06 1.08
CA PHE A 122 -19.50 -2.61 1.12
C PHE A 122 -18.50 -1.93 0.22
N SER A 123 -18.72 -0.65 -0.05
CA SER A 123 -17.84 0.13 -0.94
C SER A 123 -17.46 1.46 -0.31
N ILE A 124 -16.27 1.98 -0.65
CA ILE A 124 -15.78 3.30 -0.26
C ILE A 124 -15.26 4.00 -1.53
N PRO A 125 -15.68 5.28 -1.80
CA PRO A 125 -16.61 6.12 -1.07
C PRO A 125 -18.06 5.62 -1.07
N ASN A 126 -18.83 5.98 -0.03
CA ASN A 126 -20.27 5.80 0.03
C ASN A 126 -20.95 7.02 0.66
N GLU A 127 -22.27 6.99 0.87
CA GLU A 127 -23.01 8.12 1.42
C GLU A 127 -22.57 8.53 2.83
N ARG A 128 -22.03 7.59 3.64
CA ARG A 128 -21.63 7.81 5.02
C ARG A 128 -20.15 8.13 5.19
N CYS A 129 -19.31 7.71 4.24
CA CYS A 129 -17.85 7.84 4.33
C CYS A 129 -17.26 8.19 2.95
N LYS A 130 -16.80 9.44 2.80
CA LYS A 130 -16.17 9.92 1.57
C LYS A 130 -14.78 10.47 1.89
N PRO A 131 -13.71 9.81 1.46
CA PRO A 131 -12.38 10.37 1.56
C PRO A 131 -12.25 11.72 0.83
N LYS A 132 -11.61 12.71 1.49
CA LYS A 132 -11.44 14.08 1.00
C LYS A 132 -10.07 14.39 0.45
N ILE A 133 -9.07 13.62 0.84
CA ILE A 133 -7.68 13.82 0.44
C ILE A 133 -7.11 12.53 -0.16
N SER A 134 -6.11 12.70 -1.01
CA SER A 134 -5.34 11.57 -1.54
C SER A 134 -4.36 11.04 -0.48
N GLY A 135 -4.00 9.77 -0.59
CA GLY A 135 -3.05 9.13 0.31
C GLY A 135 -3.28 7.63 0.45
N ASN A 136 -2.55 7.05 1.37
CA ASN A 136 -2.74 5.67 1.80
C ASN A 136 -3.85 5.62 2.86
N TYR A 137 -4.69 4.61 2.79
CA TYR A 137 -5.78 4.40 3.72
C TYR A 137 -5.75 3.00 4.29
N ARG A 138 -5.89 2.90 5.61
CA ARG A 138 -6.10 1.66 6.33
C ARG A 138 -7.55 1.56 6.76
N LEU A 139 -8.17 0.44 6.40
CA LEU A 139 -9.50 0.05 6.81
C LEU A 139 -9.37 -1.00 7.91
N ALA A 140 -10.06 -0.83 9.01
CA ALA A 140 -10.21 -1.83 10.05
C ALA A 140 -11.68 -2.21 10.16
N VAL A 141 -12.00 -3.49 9.99
CA VAL A 141 -13.35 -4.02 10.22
C VAL A 141 -13.38 -4.73 11.57
N TYR A 142 -14.40 -4.46 12.35
CA TYR A 142 -14.54 -4.98 13.71
C TYR A 142 -15.99 -5.41 14.01
N ASP A 143 -16.14 -6.35 14.94
CA ASP A 143 -17.44 -6.72 15.47
C ASP A 143 -17.94 -5.62 16.43
N GLU A 144 -19.11 -5.04 16.18
CA GLU A 144 -19.66 -3.97 17.02
C GLU A 144 -19.98 -4.40 18.45
N ASN A 145 -20.25 -5.69 18.67
CA ASN A 145 -20.61 -6.19 19.99
C ASN A 145 -19.37 -6.49 20.86
N GLU A 146 -18.32 -7.05 20.23
CA GLU A 146 -17.11 -7.49 20.91
C GLU A 146 -16.04 -6.39 20.90
N GLY A 147 -16.09 -5.48 19.92
CA GLY A 147 -15.09 -4.41 19.73
C GLY A 147 -13.79 -4.91 19.07
N ASP A 148 -13.71 -6.21 18.78
CA ASP A 148 -12.50 -6.81 18.24
C ASP A 148 -12.38 -6.60 16.74
N THR A 149 -11.20 -6.15 16.29
CA THR A 149 -10.89 -6.03 14.86
C THR A 149 -10.71 -7.42 14.26
N VAL A 150 -11.54 -7.75 13.26
CA VAL A 150 -11.53 -9.05 12.57
C VAL A 150 -10.57 -9.09 11.39
N PHE A 151 -10.35 -7.96 10.72
CA PHE A 151 -9.29 -7.80 9.72
C PHE A 151 -8.92 -6.32 9.53
N THR A 152 -7.76 -6.10 8.94
CA THR A 152 -7.34 -4.80 8.40
C THR A 152 -7.03 -4.93 6.91
N ALA A 153 -7.36 -3.90 6.16
CA ALA A 153 -7.13 -3.83 4.72
C ALA A 153 -6.51 -2.48 4.35
N CYS A 154 -5.76 -2.46 3.26
CA CYS A 154 -5.05 -1.29 2.77
C CYS A 154 -5.47 -0.96 1.35
N PHE A 155 -5.70 0.32 1.06
CA PHE A 155 -5.96 0.82 -0.28
C PHE A 155 -5.41 2.23 -0.45
N MET A 156 -5.39 2.73 -1.68
CA MET A 156 -4.84 4.05 -1.99
C MET A 156 -5.88 4.90 -2.74
N ILE A 157 -5.83 6.20 -2.44
CA ILE A 157 -6.58 7.22 -3.22
C ILE A 157 -5.56 8.16 -3.83
N VAL A 158 -5.54 8.25 -5.16
CA VAL A 158 -4.58 9.06 -5.90
C VAL A 158 -5.19 10.36 -6.41
N ASP A 159 -4.48 11.46 -6.20
CA ASP A 159 -4.67 12.71 -6.93
C ASP A 159 -3.51 12.82 -7.94
N PRO A 160 -3.77 12.78 -9.27
CA PRO A 160 -2.73 12.65 -10.29
C PRO A 160 -2.02 14.00 -10.56
N LEU A 161 -1.41 14.58 -9.54
CA LEU A 161 -0.64 15.83 -9.64
C LEU A 161 0.80 15.61 -10.12
N VAL A 162 1.25 14.36 -10.14
CA VAL A 162 2.60 13.94 -10.53
C VAL A 162 2.54 13.06 -11.76
N ASN A 163 3.40 13.34 -12.74
CA ASN A 163 3.57 12.48 -13.92
C ASN A 163 4.77 11.56 -13.72
N VAL A 164 4.55 10.27 -13.85
CA VAL A 164 5.60 9.25 -13.77
C VAL A 164 5.77 8.60 -15.14
N SER A 165 6.99 8.60 -15.66
CA SER A 165 7.38 7.79 -16.81
C SER A 165 8.38 6.73 -16.37
N MET A 166 8.19 5.50 -16.83
CA MET A 166 9.02 4.37 -16.43
C MET A 166 9.35 3.50 -17.64
N SER A 167 10.57 2.98 -17.68
CA SER A 167 11.02 2.01 -18.65
C SER A 167 11.69 0.84 -17.94
N VAL A 168 11.53 -0.35 -18.50
CA VAL A 168 12.18 -1.57 -18.02
C VAL A 168 12.98 -2.16 -19.17
N THR A 169 14.23 -2.52 -18.92
CA THR A 169 15.12 -3.11 -19.91
C THR A 169 15.85 -4.31 -19.36
N SER A 170 16.08 -5.33 -20.19
CA SER A 170 16.95 -6.46 -19.88
C SER A 170 18.43 -6.20 -20.21
N ASN A 171 18.73 -5.06 -20.83
CA ASN A 171 20.11 -4.57 -20.99
C ASN A 171 20.45 -3.75 -19.75
N THR A 172 21.01 -4.40 -18.74
CA THR A 172 21.27 -3.81 -17.42
C THR A 172 22.74 -3.38 -17.28
N ASP A 173 23.05 -2.61 -16.25
CA ASP A 173 24.42 -2.20 -15.94
C ASP A 173 25.30 -3.35 -15.41
N ILE A 174 24.74 -4.53 -15.19
CA ILE A 174 25.46 -5.71 -14.70
C ILE A 174 25.48 -6.86 -15.70
N ASP A 175 24.45 -6.98 -16.56
CA ASP A 175 24.40 -7.98 -17.62
C ASP A 175 23.52 -7.53 -18.78
N THR A 176 23.61 -8.22 -19.91
CA THR A 176 22.82 -7.93 -21.11
C THR A 176 21.95 -9.14 -21.47
N ASN A 177 20.64 -8.95 -21.43
CA ASN A 177 19.63 -9.95 -21.81
C ASN A 177 19.83 -11.31 -21.10
N LYS A 178 20.18 -11.28 -19.81
CA LYS A 178 20.35 -12.49 -19.01
C LYS A 178 19.25 -12.59 -17.96
N SER A 179 19.65 -12.49 -16.69
CA SER A 179 18.81 -12.81 -15.54
C SER A 179 18.29 -11.58 -14.78
N HIS A 180 18.52 -10.38 -15.31
CA HIS A 180 18.11 -9.17 -14.61
C HIS A 180 17.30 -8.22 -15.49
N GLN A 181 16.55 -7.35 -14.83
CA GLN A 181 15.81 -6.24 -15.42
C GLN A 181 16.18 -4.96 -14.67
N GLN A 182 16.38 -3.88 -15.40
CA GLN A 182 16.70 -2.57 -14.82
C GLN A 182 15.59 -1.57 -15.13
N VAL A 183 15.19 -0.82 -14.10
CA VAL A 183 14.19 0.23 -14.21
C VAL A 183 14.87 1.57 -14.39
N GLY A 184 14.46 2.31 -15.45
CA GLY A 184 14.67 3.73 -15.60
C GLY A 184 13.37 4.46 -15.30
N MET A 185 13.42 5.58 -14.58
CA MET A 185 12.23 6.32 -14.17
C MET A 185 12.47 7.82 -14.19
N ALA A 186 11.43 8.57 -14.54
CA ALA A 186 11.39 10.02 -14.34
C ALA A 186 10.05 10.42 -13.71
N ILE A 187 10.12 11.35 -12.76
CA ILE A 187 8.98 11.95 -12.10
C ILE A 187 8.98 13.44 -12.40
N ASN A 188 7.84 13.97 -12.85
CA ASN A 188 7.64 15.39 -13.08
C ASN A 188 6.45 15.89 -12.27
N TYR A 189 6.62 17.00 -11.55
CA TYR A 189 5.64 17.59 -10.65
C TYR A 189 5.46 19.10 -10.86
N PRO A 190 5.11 19.54 -12.11
CA PRO A 190 5.07 20.96 -12.46
C PRO A 190 4.00 21.76 -11.68
N SER A 191 2.99 21.06 -11.17
CA SER A 191 1.85 21.66 -10.46
C SER A 191 2.01 21.69 -8.93
N ILE A 192 3.07 21.10 -8.40
CA ILE A 192 3.32 21.00 -6.96
C ILE A 192 4.62 21.74 -6.64
N ARG A 193 4.58 22.58 -5.60
CA ARG A 193 5.77 23.23 -5.09
C ARG A 193 6.46 22.32 -4.07
N ILE A 194 7.61 21.79 -4.44
CA ILE A 194 8.45 20.93 -3.60
C ILE A 194 9.73 21.69 -3.27
N THR A 195 10.06 21.76 -1.99
CA THR A 195 11.27 22.49 -1.51
C THR A 195 12.47 21.57 -1.43
N ASN A 196 12.28 20.36 -0.92
CA ASN A 196 13.32 19.34 -0.80
C ASN A 196 12.84 18.01 -1.38
N PRO A 197 13.01 17.80 -2.71
CA PRO A 197 12.49 16.60 -3.37
C PRO A 197 12.97 15.28 -2.78
N SER A 198 14.21 15.23 -2.28
CA SER A 198 14.77 14.00 -1.70
C SER A 198 14.13 13.61 -0.36
N GLN A 199 13.49 14.53 0.33
CA GLN A 199 12.78 14.28 1.59
C GLN A 199 11.27 14.22 1.42
N GLU A 200 10.72 15.07 0.56
CA GLU A 200 9.27 15.22 0.38
C GLU A 200 8.70 14.18 -0.59
N ILE A 201 9.49 13.74 -1.61
CA ILE A 201 9.04 12.70 -2.55
C ILE A 201 9.47 11.33 -2.02
N LYS A 202 8.49 10.48 -1.76
CA LYS A 202 8.71 9.07 -1.42
C LYS A 202 8.39 8.20 -2.62
N THR A 203 9.30 7.29 -2.95
CA THR A 203 9.14 6.39 -4.09
C THR A 203 9.15 4.94 -3.64
N VAL A 204 8.23 4.16 -4.19
CA VAL A 204 8.19 2.71 -4.03
C VAL A 204 8.07 2.09 -5.42
N ILE A 205 9.01 1.22 -5.76
CA ILE A 205 9.02 0.51 -7.04
C ILE A 205 8.88 -0.97 -6.73
N LEU A 206 7.84 -1.56 -7.29
CA LEU A 206 7.48 -2.96 -7.10
C LEU A 206 7.69 -3.73 -8.41
N GLN A 207 8.19 -4.94 -8.31
CA GLN A 207 8.16 -5.92 -9.39
C GLN A 207 6.95 -6.84 -9.16
N ASN A 208 6.04 -6.94 -10.15
CA ASN A 208 4.84 -7.80 -10.08
C ASN A 208 3.92 -7.53 -8.85
N GLY A 209 3.95 -6.32 -8.31
CA GLY A 209 3.17 -5.99 -7.11
C GLY A 209 3.71 -6.57 -5.80
N ASP A 210 4.90 -7.19 -5.82
CA ASP A 210 5.51 -7.79 -4.62
C ASP A 210 6.18 -6.74 -3.73
N TRP A 211 5.61 -6.53 -2.55
CA TRP A 211 6.13 -5.63 -1.54
C TRP A 211 7.39 -6.15 -0.83
N HIS A 212 7.63 -7.47 -0.82
CA HIS A 212 8.82 -8.04 -0.20
C HIS A 212 10.10 -7.70 -0.98
N ASN A 213 9.96 -7.45 -2.29
CA ASN A 213 11.05 -7.03 -3.16
C ASN A 213 10.99 -5.54 -3.52
N ALA A 214 10.28 -4.73 -2.74
CA ALA A 214 10.13 -3.30 -2.98
C ALA A 214 11.47 -2.55 -2.95
N ARG A 215 11.66 -1.63 -3.88
CA ARG A 215 12.75 -0.64 -3.84
C ARG A 215 12.19 0.69 -3.37
N CYS A 216 12.48 1.03 -2.11
CA CYS A 216 11.91 2.20 -1.46
C CYS A 216 12.92 3.34 -1.39
N ASN A 217 12.47 4.55 -1.72
CA ASN A 217 13.23 5.79 -1.57
C ASN A 217 14.65 5.74 -2.16
N VAL A 218 14.80 5.06 -3.31
CA VAL A 218 16.09 5.01 -4.01
C VAL A 218 16.48 6.42 -4.44
N PRO A 219 17.69 6.90 -4.10
CA PRO A 219 18.13 8.25 -4.49
C PRO A 219 18.15 8.43 -6.01
N SER A 220 17.62 9.56 -6.50
CA SER A 220 17.68 9.92 -7.91
C SER A 220 19.09 10.35 -8.31
N GLN A 221 19.51 10.08 -9.55
CA GLN A 221 20.76 10.58 -10.11
C GLN A 221 20.67 12.05 -10.51
N TYR A 222 19.50 12.47 -10.97
CA TYR A 222 19.29 13.83 -11.46
C TYR A 222 18.07 14.44 -10.77
N GLN A 223 18.21 15.72 -10.41
CA GLN A 223 17.14 16.55 -9.89
C GLN A 223 17.06 17.85 -10.69
N THR A 224 15.85 18.24 -11.04
CA THR A 224 15.53 19.52 -11.64
C THR A 224 14.59 20.30 -10.72
N ILE A 225 14.20 21.50 -11.11
CA ILE A 225 13.30 22.34 -10.31
C ILE A 225 11.90 21.71 -10.16
N ASP A 226 11.48 20.91 -11.12
CA ASP A 226 10.13 20.30 -11.27
C ASP A 226 10.17 18.82 -11.55
N GLY A 227 11.31 18.14 -11.31
CA GLY A 227 11.44 16.72 -11.60
C GLY A 227 12.62 16.01 -10.98
N MET A 228 12.55 14.67 -11.02
CA MET A 228 13.61 13.76 -10.60
C MET A 228 13.75 12.65 -11.64
N LYS A 229 14.99 12.15 -11.83
CA LYS A 229 15.27 11.09 -12.81
C LYS A 229 16.22 10.04 -12.26
N TRP A 230 15.91 8.79 -12.56
CA TRP A 230 16.72 7.61 -12.26
C TRP A 230 17.14 6.96 -13.55
N GLU A 231 18.42 6.99 -13.86
CA GLU A 231 19.03 6.32 -15.00
C GLU A 231 20.28 5.59 -14.52
N HIS A 232 20.51 4.41 -15.05
CA HIS A 232 21.69 3.61 -14.69
C HIS A 232 21.86 3.43 -13.18
N ASN A 233 20.73 3.25 -12.47
CA ASN A 233 20.75 3.05 -11.02
C ASN A 233 20.78 1.56 -10.70
N LYS A 234 21.90 1.09 -10.15
CA LYS A 234 22.06 -0.32 -9.80
C LYS A 234 21.10 -0.79 -8.70
N ALA A 235 20.61 0.12 -7.84
CA ALA A 235 19.61 -0.22 -6.84
C ALA A 235 18.23 -0.51 -7.45
N LEU A 236 18.01 -0.16 -8.73
CA LEU A 236 16.79 -0.42 -9.49
C LEU A 236 16.96 -1.60 -10.46
N ILE A 237 17.88 -2.51 -10.15
CA ILE A 237 18.02 -3.79 -10.85
C ILE A 237 17.26 -4.85 -10.04
N PHE A 238 16.43 -5.61 -10.73
CA PHE A 238 15.64 -6.71 -10.20
C PHE A 238 16.05 -8.00 -10.87
N ASP A 239 15.87 -9.12 -10.17
CA ASP A 239 16.05 -10.44 -10.77
C ASP A 239 14.94 -10.66 -11.83
N GLY A 240 15.34 -11.17 -13.00
CA GLY A 240 14.42 -11.64 -14.03
C GLY A 240 13.90 -13.05 -13.69
N GLY A 241 12.91 -13.51 -14.45
CA GLY A 241 12.33 -14.84 -14.26
C GLY A 241 11.28 -14.92 -13.13
N ASN A 242 10.93 -13.79 -12.51
CA ASN A 242 9.79 -13.66 -11.61
C ASN A 242 8.51 -13.39 -12.44
N GLU A 243 8.24 -14.27 -13.39
CA GLU A 243 7.08 -14.10 -14.26
C GLU A 243 5.80 -14.37 -13.48
N TYR A 244 4.78 -13.59 -13.80
CA TYR A 244 3.45 -13.82 -13.26
C TYR A 244 2.86 -15.09 -13.87
N HIS A 245 2.60 -16.10 -13.06
CA HIS A 245 1.96 -17.33 -13.50
C HIS A 245 0.47 -17.28 -13.18
N LYS A 246 -0.37 -17.22 -14.22
CA LYS A 246 -1.82 -17.34 -14.07
C LYS A 246 -2.20 -18.81 -14.13
N PHE A 247 -2.90 -19.30 -13.12
CA PHE A 247 -3.50 -20.64 -13.11
C PHE A 247 -5.01 -20.49 -13.13
N GLU A 248 -5.67 -21.09 -14.13
CA GLU A 248 -7.13 -21.15 -14.22
C GLU A 248 -7.59 -22.60 -14.06
N ILE A 249 -8.52 -22.83 -13.15
CA ILE A 249 -9.28 -24.07 -13.05
C ILE A 249 -10.60 -23.84 -13.78
N LEU A 250 -10.84 -24.59 -14.86
CA LEU A 250 -12.08 -24.59 -15.64
C LEU A 250 -13.03 -25.63 -15.07
#